data_a60c6a2f9c00991641f1a99f13f3a93f
#
_entry.id   a60c6a2f9c00991641f1a99f13f3a93f
#
_cell.length_a   1.000
_cell.length_b   1.000
_cell.length_c   1.000
_cell.angle_alpha   90.00
_cell.angle_beta   90.00
_cell.angle_gamma   90.00
#
_symmetry.space_group_name_H-M   'P 1'
#
loop_
_entity.id
_entity.type
_entity.pdbx_description
1 polymer ?
#
loop_
_entity_poly.entity_id
_entity_poly.type
_entity_poly.pdbx_seq_one_letter_code
_entity_poly.pdbx_strand_id
1 'polypeptide(L)'
;MSRTRFVLRSGRARSALPIALACLSITGATITDAQEIAPVRYRAPERGAEVFPVARSDWYSVINFSNDWHAPRMRKLNGAWEQVGIHEGNDIFAEPTTPVRSVTDGVVERVGWLFYSGWRVGVTDAQGRYWFYAHLSENSPGLFVGARVEAGDRIGSVGNTGYGLRPGHRDEFVAHLHIGIQEANGEWANPYPLMKRLYRNARR
;
A
#
# COMPACT_ATOMS: atom_id res chain seq x y z
N MET A 1 -7.78 67.74 9.21
CA MET A 1 -9.13 68.27 9.51
C MET A 1 -9.95 68.14 8.24
N SER A 2 -10.81 67.14 8.07
CA SER A 2 -12.09 67.21 7.36
C SER A 2 -12.81 65.85 7.54
N ARG A 3 -13.92 65.91 8.24
CA ARG A 3 -14.80 64.78 8.50
C ARG A 3 -15.84 64.78 7.38
N THR A 4 -15.91 63.71 6.59
CA THR A 4 -17.01 63.49 5.66
C THR A 4 -17.96 62.43 6.20
N ARG A 5 -19.17 62.88 6.56
CA ARG A 5 -20.30 62.05 6.98
C ARG A 5 -20.92 61.41 5.76
N PHE A 6 -21.12 60.09 5.76
CA PHE A 6 -21.93 59.41 4.80
C PHE A 6 -23.35 59.13 5.36
N VAL A 7 -24.34 59.61 4.61
CA VAL A 7 -25.76 59.55 4.93
C VAL A 7 -26.32 58.22 4.47
N LEU A 8 -26.99 57.50 5.37
CA LEU A 8 -27.77 56.29 5.08
C LEU A 8 -29.09 56.70 4.36
N ARG A 9 -29.29 56.19 3.15
CA ARG A 9 -30.59 56.21 2.45
C ARG A 9 -31.30 54.90 2.67
N SER A 10 -32.48 54.93 3.26
CA SER A 10 -33.46 53.90 3.39
C SER A 10 -34.06 53.55 2.00
N GLY A 11 -33.89 52.28 1.57
CA GLY A 11 -34.49 51.73 0.33
C GLY A 11 -35.58 50.70 0.66
N ARG A 12 -36.73 50.93 0.10
CA ARG A 12 -38.04 50.29 0.28
C ARG A 12 -38.00 48.75 0.12
N ALA A 13 -38.76 48.09 0.98
CA ALA A 13 -39.18 46.68 0.84
C ALA A 13 -39.96 46.43 -0.44
N ARG A 14 -39.57 45.43 -1.20
CA ARG A 14 -40.36 44.86 -2.29
C ARG A 14 -40.90 43.51 -1.82
N SER A 15 -42.21 43.43 -1.82
CA SER A 15 -43.02 42.24 -1.54
C SER A 15 -42.69 41.13 -2.53
N ALA A 16 -42.28 39.97 -2.05
CA ALA A 16 -42.14 38.75 -2.82
C ALA A 16 -43.44 37.95 -2.77
N LEU A 17 -44.00 37.64 -3.93
CA LEU A 17 -45.09 36.72 -4.12
C LEU A 17 -44.61 35.26 -3.85
N PRO A 18 -45.44 34.39 -3.26
CA PRO A 18 -45.09 33.01 -3.08
C PRO A 18 -45.21 32.23 -4.38
N ILE A 19 -44.10 31.59 -4.80
CA ILE A 19 -44.12 30.61 -5.87
C ILE A 19 -44.66 29.30 -5.27
N ALA A 20 -45.83 28.90 -5.74
CA ALA A 20 -46.39 27.59 -5.41
C ALA A 20 -45.56 26.50 -6.07
N LEU A 21 -44.87 25.69 -5.25
CA LEU A 21 -44.12 24.51 -5.68
C LEU A 21 -45.11 23.37 -5.92
N ALA A 22 -45.40 23.08 -7.19
CA ALA A 22 -46.17 21.90 -7.57
C ALA A 22 -45.33 20.65 -7.29
N CYS A 23 -45.68 19.91 -6.25
CA CYS A 23 -45.18 18.58 -6.02
C CYS A 23 -45.67 17.61 -7.10
N LEU A 24 -44.82 17.30 -8.06
CA LEU A 24 -45.05 16.17 -8.95
C LEU A 24 -44.71 14.90 -8.16
N SER A 25 -45.74 14.18 -7.71
CA SER A 25 -45.59 12.84 -7.14
C SER A 25 -45.22 11.86 -8.24
N ILE A 26 -43.92 11.51 -8.31
CA ILE A 26 -43.45 10.37 -9.08
C ILE A 26 -43.71 9.13 -8.25
N THR A 27 -44.82 8.43 -8.57
CA THR A 27 -45.15 7.14 -8.01
C THR A 27 -44.15 6.09 -8.49
N GLY A 28 -43.40 5.52 -7.56
CA GLY A 28 -43.05 4.12 -7.47
C GLY A 28 -42.31 3.46 -8.63
N ALA A 29 -41.00 3.49 -8.61
CA ALA A 29 -40.21 2.32 -8.93
C ALA A 29 -39.35 2.02 -7.68
N THR A 30 -39.79 1.07 -6.87
CA THR A 30 -38.97 0.47 -5.84
C THR A 30 -37.83 -0.27 -6.53
N ILE A 31 -36.62 0.30 -6.47
CA ILE A 31 -35.40 -0.45 -6.77
C ILE A 31 -35.18 -1.41 -5.58
N THR A 32 -35.90 -2.51 -5.60
CA THR A 32 -35.59 -3.69 -4.79
C THR A 32 -34.61 -4.50 -5.63
N ASP A 33 -33.38 -4.46 -5.24
CA ASP A 33 -32.28 -5.44 -5.29
C ASP A 33 -30.95 -4.72 -5.45
N ALA A 34 -30.61 -3.86 -4.51
CA ALA A 34 -29.19 -3.74 -4.15
C ALA A 34 -28.89 -5.03 -3.39
N GLN A 35 -28.46 -6.07 -4.09
CA GLN A 35 -27.77 -7.17 -3.44
C GLN A 35 -26.63 -6.54 -2.65
N GLU A 36 -26.80 -6.48 -1.34
CA GLU A 36 -25.76 -6.13 -0.40
C GLU A 36 -24.66 -7.17 -0.62
N ILE A 37 -23.64 -6.78 -1.41
CA ILE A 37 -22.42 -7.59 -1.56
C ILE A 37 -21.84 -7.64 -0.16
N ALA A 38 -22.10 -8.73 0.55
CA ALA A 38 -21.57 -8.94 1.88
C ALA A 38 -20.04 -8.72 1.80
N PRO A 39 -19.48 -7.88 2.65
CA PRO A 39 -18.05 -7.63 2.60
C PRO A 39 -17.35 -8.97 2.76
N VAL A 40 -16.47 -9.31 1.82
CA VAL A 40 -15.62 -10.50 1.92
C VAL A 40 -14.92 -10.39 3.26
N ARG A 41 -15.39 -11.17 4.23
CA ARG A 41 -14.81 -11.17 5.57
C ARG A 41 -13.43 -11.75 5.43
N TYR A 42 -12.43 -10.86 5.43
CA TYR A 42 -11.05 -11.29 5.64
C TYR A 42 -11.01 -12.06 6.96
N ARG A 43 -10.83 -13.38 6.86
CA ARG A 43 -10.61 -14.19 8.04
C ARG A 43 -9.20 -13.88 8.52
N ALA A 44 -9.07 -13.22 9.65
CA ALA A 44 -7.76 -13.00 10.25
C ALA A 44 -7.07 -14.37 10.39
N PRO A 45 -5.80 -14.48 9.99
CA PRO A 45 -5.05 -15.72 10.17
C PRO A 45 -5.02 -16.10 11.65
N GLU A 46 -4.88 -17.39 11.92
CA GLU A 46 -4.61 -17.85 13.29
C GLU A 46 -3.31 -17.19 13.79
N ARG A 47 -3.29 -16.75 15.04
CA ARG A 47 -2.11 -16.09 15.62
C ARG A 47 -0.86 -16.93 15.35
N GLY A 48 0.18 -16.27 14.82
CA GLY A 48 1.44 -16.91 14.45
C GLY A 48 1.44 -17.59 13.07
N ALA A 49 0.32 -17.56 12.33
CA ALA A 49 0.29 -18.05 10.95
C ALA A 49 0.87 -17.03 9.99
N GLU A 50 1.82 -17.44 9.16
CA GLU A 50 2.35 -16.60 8.10
C GLU A 50 1.31 -16.40 6.98
N VAL A 51 1.23 -15.19 6.42
CA VAL A 51 0.30 -14.85 5.33
C VAL A 51 1.05 -14.36 4.10
N PHE A 52 0.43 -14.51 2.92
CA PHE A 52 0.98 -13.93 1.69
C PHE A 52 0.89 -12.40 1.73
N PRO A 53 2.01 -11.68 1.45
CA PRO A 53 2.10 -10.25 1.76
C PRO A 53 1.32 -9.34 0.82
N VAL A 54 0.98 -9.78 -0.40
CA VAL A 54 0.24 -8.96 -1.36
C VAL A 54 -1.23 -9.33 -1.32
N ALA A 55 -2.08 -8.37 -0.95
CA ALA A 55 -3.52 -8.61 -0.87
C ALA A 55 -4.09 -8.95 -2.25
N ARG A 56 -4.85 -10.03 -2.31
CA ARG A 56 -5.66 -10.33 -3.49
C ARG A 56 -6.99 -9.57 -3.36
N SER A 57 -7.39 -8.94 -4.46
CA SER A 57 -8.76 -8.43 -4.60
C SER A 57 -9.30 -8.86 -5.95
N ASP A 58 -10.61 -8.87 -6.10
CA ASP A 58 -11.26 -9.16 -7.38
C ASP A 58 -10.93 -8.12 -8.46
N TRP A 59 -10.44 -6.94 -8.03
CA TRP A 59 -10.00 -5.84 -8.87
C TRP A 59 -8.51 -5.93 -9.27
N TYR A 60 -7.67 -6.59 -8.45
CA TYR A 60 -6.23 -6.71 -8.63
C TYR A 60 -5.87 -8.18 -8.89
N SER A 61 -6.18 -8.66 -10.08
CA SER A 61 -6.15 -10.09 -10.39
C SER A 61 -4.77 -10.63 -10.76
N VAL A 62 -3.80 -9.78 -11.09
CA VAL A 62 -2.50 -10.23 -11.58
C VAL A 62 -1.43 -10.06 -10.50
N ILE A 63 -1.21 -11.13 -9.75
CA ILE A 63 -0.01 -11.28 -8.91
C ILE A 63 0.89 -12.27 -9.65
N ASN A 64 2.08 -11.82 -10.03
CA ASN A 64 3.06 -12.64 -10.73
C ASN A 64 4.40 -12.58 -10.01
N PHE A 65 5.04 -13.71 -9.81
CA PHE A 65 6.39 -13.82 -9.27
C PHE A 65 7.03 -15.16 -9.65
N SER A 66 8.33 -15.17 -9.76
CA SER A 66 9.16 -16.35 -10.03
C SER A 66 10.32 -16.37 -9.06
N ASN A 67 11.10 -17.45 -9.07
CA ASN A 67 12.32 -17.48 -8.27
C ASN A 67 13.41 -16.63 -8.93
N ASP A 68 13.60 -15.43 -8.43
CA ASP A 68 14.62 -14.47 -8.85
C ASP A 68 15.71 -14.24 -7.77
N TRP A 69 15.77 -15.15 -6.79
CA TRP A 69 16.81 -15.17 -5.76
C TRP A 69 18.20 -15.24 -6.39
N HIS A 70 19.10 -14.36 -5.96
CA HIS A 70 20.46 -14.20 -6.48
C HIS A 70 20.56 -13.80 -7.96
N ALA A 71 19.44 -13.40 -8.60
CA ALA A 71 19.51 -12.80 -9.93
C ALA A 71 20.45 -11.57 -9.91
N PRO A 72 21.30 -11.38 -10.95
CA PRO A 72 22.18 -10.23 -11.02
C PRO A 72 21.35 -8.92 -11.11
N ARG A 73 21.68 -7.96 -10.26
CA ARG A 73 21.13 -6.61 -10.35
C ARG A 73 21.97 -5.78 -11.29
N MET A 74 21.44 -5.51 -12.46
CA MET A 74 22.11 -4.75 -13.52
C MET A 74 21.70 -3.30 -13.48
N ARG A 75 22.65 -2.40 -13.67
CA ARG A 75 22.40 -0.97 -13.80
C ARG A 75 23.22 -0.38 -14.94
N LYS A 76 22.66 0.61 -15.62
CA LYS A 76 23.38 1.34 -16.66
C LYS A 76 24.22 2.43 -16.02
N LEU A 77 25.53 2.25 -16.01
CA LEU A 77 26.51 3.21 -15.50
C LEU A 77 27.38 3.68 -16.68
N ASN A 78 27.50 4.99 -16.85
CA ASN A 78 28.30 5.58 -17.95
C ASN A 78 27.99 5.01 -19.34
N GLY A 79 26.73 4.61 -19.59
CA GLY A 79 26.30 4.05 -20.87
C GLY A 79 26.42 2.52 -21.02
N ALA A 80 27.13 1.84 -20.13
CA ALA A 80 27.27 0.39 -20.11
C ALA A 80 26.39 -0.26 -19.00
N TRP A 81 25.93 -1.50 -19.25
CA TRP A 81 25.25 -2.29 -18.23
C TRP A 81 26.29 -2.96 -17.33
N GLU A 82 26.26 -2.66 -16.05
CA GLU A 82 27.16 -3.20 -15.03
C GLU A 82 26.37 -3.93 -13.95
N GLN A 83 26.92 -5.04 -13.44
CA GLN A 83 26.36 -5.71 -12.29
C GLN A 83 26.69 -4.93 -11.02
N VAL A 84 25.67 -4.44 -10.32
CA VAL A 84 25.82 -3.62 -9.11
C VAL A 84 25.49 -4.41 -7.83
N GLY A 85 25.08 -5.65 -7.95
CA GLY A 85 24.76 -6.51 -6.82
C GLY A 85 24.06 -7.80 -7.22
N ILE A 86 23.55 -8.51 -6.23
CA ILE A 86 22.69 -9.68 -6.37
C ILE A 86 21.36 -9.42 -5.69
N HIS A 87 20.35 -10.17 -6.08
CA HIS A 87 19.01 -10.05 -5.53
C HIS A 87 18.85 -10.85 -4.24
N GLU A 88 18.89 -10.19 -3.10
CA GLU A 88 18.63 -10.80 -1.77
C GLU A 88 17.16 -10.68 -1.39
N GLY A 89 16.30 -11.28 -2.19
CA GLY A 89 14.85 -11.21 -2.02
C GLY A 89 14.08 -11.91 -3.11
N ASN A 90 12.80 -11.58 -3.20
CA ASN A 90 11.91 -12.02 -4.25
C ASN A 90 10.98 -10.86 -4.65
N ASP A 91 10.83 -10.61 -5.94
CA ASP A 91 9.98 -9.54 -6.45
C ASP A 91 8.59 -10.10 -6.78
N ILE A 92 7.56 -9.54 -6.15
CA ILE A 92 6.16 -9.92 -6.35
C ILE A 92 5.48 -8.78 -7.10
N PHE A 93 5.23 -8.98 -8.39
CA PHE A 93 4.60 -8.02 -9.28
C PHE A 93 3.10 -7.97 -9.03
N ALA A 94 2.58 -6.78 -8.84
CA ALA A 94 1.16 -6.51 -8.66
C ALA A 94 0.85 -5.06 -9.07
N GLU A 95 -0.43 -4.75 -9.25
CA GLU A 95 -0.87 -3.40 -9.57
C GLU A 95 -0.39 -2.39 -8.51
N PRO A 96 0.00 -1.17 -8.93
CA PRO A 96 0.31 -0.09 -7.99
C PRO A 96 -0.81 0.10 -6.98
N THR A 97 -0.46 0.47 -5.76
CA THR A 97 -1.38 0.71 -4.64
C THR A 97 -2.06 -0.54 -4.06
N THR A 98 -1.81 -1.74 -4.61
CA THR A 98 -2.26 -2.99 -3.98
C THR A 98 -1.76 -3.05 -2.52
N PRO A 99 -2.62 -3.35 -1.53
CA PRO A 99 -2.20 -3.41 -0.14
C PRO A 99 -1.10 -4.43 0.11
N VAL A 100 -0.04 -4.01 0.81
CA VAL A 100 1.02 -4.87 1.33
C VAL A 100 0.78 -5.11 2.81
N ARG A 101 0.88 -6.38 3.20
CA ARG A 101 0.60 -6.86 4.56
C ARG A 101 1.85 -7.47 5.19
N SER A 102 1.93 -7.40 6.51
CA SER A 102 2.95 -8.15 7.24
C SER A 102 2.76 -9.65 7.04
N VAL A 103 3.82 -10.35 6.68
CA VAL A 103 3.79 -11.83 6.56
C VAL A 103 3.57 -12.48 7.90
N THR A 104 4.09 -11.91 8.97
CA THR A 104 4.18 -12.49 10.31
C THR A 104 3.80 -11.47 11.38
N ASP A 105 3.49 -11.96 12.57
CA ASP A 105 3.49 -11.13 13.77
C ASP A 105 4.91 -10.65 14.07
N GLY A 106 5.05 -9.41 14.56
CA GLY A 106 6.38 -8.90 14.89
C GLY A 106 6.39 -7.47 15.38
N VAL A 107 7.58 -6.91 15.42
CA VAL A 107 7.83 -5.52 15.78
C VAL A 107 8.46 -4.80 14.60
N VAL A 108 7.95 -3.64 14.26
CA VAL A 108 8.53 -2.78 13.22
C VAL A 108 9.89 -2.28 13.71
N GLU A 109 10.94 -2.71 13.03
CA GLU A 109 12.31 -2.30 13.35
C GLU A 109 12.74 -1.11 12.51
N ARG A 110 12.25 -1.04 11.27
CA ARG A 110 12.59 0.02 10.33
C ARG A 110 11.37 0.47 9.55
N VAL A 111 11.24 1.77 9.34
CA VAL A 111 10.21 2.37 8.50
C VAL A 111 10.76 3.66 7.90
N GLY A 112 10.39 3.97 6.65
CA GLY A 112 10.78 5.22 6.00
C GLY A 112 11.47 5.02 4.66
N TRP A 113 12.19 6.04 4.22
CA TRP A 113 12.83 6.12 2.92
C TRP A 113 14.30 5.67 2.96
N LEU A 114 14.71 4.93 1.93
CA LEU A 114 16.11 4.64 1.65
C LEU A 114 16.37 4.74 0.14
N PHE A 115 17.56 5.16 -0.27
CA PHE A 115 17.88 5.44 -1.67
C PHE A 115 17.51 4.31 -2.63
N TYR A 116 17.96 3.08 -2.37
CA TYR A 116 17.71 1.95 -3.27
C TYR A 116 16.31 1.37 -3.14
N SER A 117 15.80 1.23 -1.93
CA SER A 117 14.55 0.53 -1.63
C SER A 117 13.30 1.42 -1.62
N GLY A 118 13.46 2.74 -1.74
CA GLY A 118 12.34 3.67 -1.65
C GLY A 118 11.67 3.64 -0.29
N TRP A 119 10.35 3.75 -0.25
CA TRP A 119 9.57 3.49 0.95
C TRP A 119 9.70 2.03 1.35
N ARG A 120 10.07 1.79 2.59
CA ARG A 120 10.33 0.46 3.12
C ARG A 120 9.81 0.29 4.53
N VAL A 121 9.53 -0.97 4.86
CA VAL A 121 9.21 -1.43 6.21
C VAL A 121 10.10 -2.63 6.50
N GLY A 122 10.59 -2.73 7.73
CA GLY A 122 11.28 -3.90 8.27
C GLY A 122 10.58 -4.36 9.53
N VAL A 123 10.25 -5.64 9.62
CA VAL A 123 9.59 -6.28 10.77
C VAL A 123 10.45 -7.40 11.28
N THR A 124 10.72 -7.42 12.59
CA THR A 124 11.42 -8.53 13.23
C THR A 124 10.41 -9.41 13.98
N ASP A 125 10.38 -10.70 13.67
CA ASP A 125 9.47 -11.66 14.28
C ASP A 125 10.00 -12.25 15.59
N ALA A 126 9.20 -13.08 16.25
CA ALA A 126 9.55 -13.70 17.51
C ALA A 126 10.72 -14.70 17.42
N GLN A 127 11.06 -15.16 16.21
CA GLN A 127 12.19 -16.03 15.92
C GLN A 127 13.48 -15.26 15.62
N GLY A 128 13.41 -13.92 15.62
CA GLY A 128 14.53 -13.04 15.31
C GLY A 128 14.79 -12.90 13.82
N ARG A 129 13.89 -13.37 12.95
CA ARG A 129 13.99 -13.15 11.51
C ARG A 129 13.56 -11.73 11.18
N TYR A 130 14.33 -11.07 10.32
CA TYR A 130 14.02 -9.74 9.81
C TYR A 130 13.36 -9.85 8.43
N TRP A 131 12.14 -9.31 8.32
CA TRP A 131 11.33 -9.27 7.11
C TRP A 131 11.42 -7.90 6.48
N PHE A 132 11.95 -7.82 5.27
CA PHE A 132 12.18 -6.58 4.55
C PHE A 132 11.18 -6.41 3.42
N TYR A 133 10.45 -5.29 3.44
CA TYR A 133 9.47 -4.91 2.43
C TYR A 133 9.91 -3.60 1.78
N ALA A 134 10.07 -3.57 0.45
CA ALA A 134 10.59 -2.40 -0.25
C ALA A 134 9.81 -2.07 -1.53
N HIS A 135 10.19 -0.95 -2.15
CA HIS A 135 9.56 -0.33 -3.31
C HIS A 135 8.09 0.05 -3.09
N LEU A 136 7.70 0.25 -1.84
CA LEU A 136 6.32 0.63 -1.51
C LEU A 136 5.97 1.99 -2.11
N SER A 137 4.71 2.20 -2.50
CA SER A 137 4.24 3.53 -2.89
C SER A 137 4.11 4.47 -1.69
N GLU A 138 3.81 3.87 -0.53
CA GLU A 138 3.66 4.54 0.76
C GLU A 138 3.79 3.52 1.90
N ASN A 139 4.10 3.99 3.09
CA ASN A 139 3.93 3.22 4.32
C ASN A 139 2.52 3.47 4.89
N SER A 140 1.98 2.49 5.62
CA SER A 140 0.67 2.67 6.28
C SER A 140 0.72 3.83 7.28
N PRO A 141 -0.33 4.69 7.32
CA PRO A 141 -0.42 5.75 8.31
C PRO A 141 -0.34 5.20 9.74
N GLY A 142 0.42 5.89 10.58
CA GLY A 142 0.60 5.50 11.99
C GLY A 142 1.61 4.38 12.23
N LEU A 143 2.25 3.85 11.20
CA LEU A 143 3.33 2.87 11.36
C LEU A 143 4.63 3.57 11.81
N PHE A 144 5.22 3.11 12.89
CA PHE A 144 6.46 3.66 13.46
C PHE A 144 7.37 2.56 14.01
N VAL A 145 8.64 2.88 14.18
CA VAL A 145 9.62 1.95 14.77
C VAL A 145 9.21 1.61 16.21
N GLY A 146 9.11 0.32 16.52
CA GLY A 146 8.61 -0.20 17.80
C GLY A 146 7.12 -0.58 17.77
N ALA A 147 6.37 -0.24 16.71
CA ALA A 147 4.99 -0.67 16.58
C ALA A 147 4.92 -2.21 16.48
N ARG A 148 3.92 -2.80 17.14
CA ARG A 148 3.57 -4.22 16.95
C ARG A 148 2.66 -4.35 15.75
N VAL A 149 2.90 -5.36 14.94
CA VAL A 149 2.05 -5.77 13.81
C VAL A 149 1.71 -7.23 13.94
N GLU A 150 0.52 -7.59 13.51
CA GLU A 150 0.08 -8.99 13.37
C GLU A 150 0.18 -9.41 11.89
N ALA A 151 0.31 -10.71 11.66
CA ALA A 151 0.26 -11.26 10.31
C ALA A 151 -1.04 -10.84 9.61
N GLY A 152 -0.91 -10.23 8.44
CA GLY A 152 -2.04 -9.68 7.69
C GLY A 152 -2.31 -8.20 7.90
N ASP A 153 -1.72 -7.54 8.88
CA ASP A 153 -1.82 -6.10 9.04
C ASP A 153 -1.26 -5.37 7.83
N ARG A 154 -1.97 -4.35 7.36
CA ARG A 154 -1.49 -3.51 6.26
C ARG A 154 -0.31 -2.68 6.75
N ILE A 155 0.83 -2.81 6.05
CA ILE A 155 2.06 -2.07 6.35
C ILE A 155 2.44 -1.07 5.26
N GLY A 156 1.81 -1.14 4.10
CA GLY A 156 2.03 -0.25 2.97
C GLY A 156 1.23 -0.64 1.74
N SER A 157 1.70 -0.20 0.59
CA SER A 157 1.10 -0.53 -0.72
C SER A 157 2.19 -0.75 -1.76
N VAL A 158 1.92 -1.64 -2.73
CA VAL A 158 2.81 -1.90 -3.87
C VAL A 158 3.10 -0.62 -4.64
N GLY A 159 4.35 -0.42 -5.01
CA GLY A 159 4.79 0.74 -5.79
C GLY A 159 6.01 0.43 -6.64
N ASN A 160 6.68 1.48 -7.04
CA ASN A 160 7.93 1.48 -7.80
C ASN A 160 8.88 2.57 -7.29
N THR A 161 8.87 2.82 -5.99
CA THR A 161 9.73 3.84 -5.38
C THR A 161 11.15 3.33 -5.14
N GLY A 162 12.11 4.23 -5.14
CA GLY A 162 13.51 3.92 -4.89
C GLY A 162 14.45 4.61 -5.87
N TYR A 163 15.72 4.26 -5.82
CA TYR A 163 16.80 4.76 -6.65
C TYR A 163 16.90 6.29 -6.74
N GLY A 164 16.47 6.97 -5.67
CA GLY A 164 16.51 8.42 -5.58
C GLY A 164 16.65 8.93 -4.14
N LEU A 165 17.28 10.12 -4.00
CA LEU A 165 17.53 10.73 -2.70
C LEU A 165 16.26 11.30 -2.07
N ARG A 166 15.29 11.72 -2.89
CA ARG A 166 14.07 12.37 -2.40
C ARG A 166 12.99 11.33 -2.11
N PRO A 167 12.36 11.36 -0.92
CA PRO A 167 11.21 10.52 -0.64
C PRO A 167 10.11 10.68 -1.70
N GLY A 168 9.55 9.55 -2.12
CA GLY A 168 8.55 9.50 -3.19
C GLY A 168 9.11 9.43 -4.61
N HIS A 169 10.44 9.43 -4.79
CA HIS A 169 11.04 9.19 -6.11
C HIS A 169 10.59 7.83 -6.66
N ARG A 170 10.10 7.84 -7.90
CA ARG A 170 9.68 6.62 -8.62
C ARG A 170 10.68 6.36 -9.73
N ASP A 171 10.99 5.09 -9.92
CA ASP A 171 11.87 4.65 -11.00
C ASP A 171 11.04 4.03 -12.16
N GLU A 172 11.68 3.73 -13.27
CA GLU A 172 11.05 3.22 -14.50
C GLU A 172 10.69 1.72 -14.43
N PHE A 173 11.08 1.01 -13.36
CA PHE A 173 10.75 -0.39 -13.23
C PHE A 173 9.25 -0.63 -12.93
N VAL A 174 8.77 -1.82 -13.33
CA VAL A 174 7.40 -2.25 -13.10
C VAL A 174 7.10 -2.32 -11.61
N ALA A 175 5.91 -1.87 -11.20
CA ALA A 175 5.48 -1.89 -9.80
C ALA A 175 5.51 -3.31 -9.23
N HIS A 176 6.15 -3.46 -8.08
CA HIS A 176 6.26 -4.73 -7.37
C HIS A 176 6.53 -4.51 -5.88
N LEU A 177 6.26 -5.53 -5.08
CA LEU A 177 6.81 -5.66 -3.73
C LEU A 177 8.13 -6.43 -3.83
N HIS A 178 9.23 -5.82 -3.41
CA HIS A 178 10.43 -6.57 -3.07
C HIS A 178 10.30 -7.07 -1.63
N ILE A 179 10.43 -8.38 -1.42
CA ILE A 179 10.43 -9.00 -0.09
C ILE A 179 11.73 -9.76 0.14
N GLY A 180 12.40 -9.46 1.25
CA GLY A 180 13.60 -10.16 1.73
C GLY A 180 13.34 -10.79 3.10
N ILE A 181 14.06 -11.87 3.39
CA ILE A 181 14.11 -12.53 4.70
C ILE A 181 15.57 -12.63 5.13
N GLN A 182 15.88 -12.08 6.28
CA GLN A 182 17.18 -12.26 6.91
C GLN A 182 16.98 -13.11 8.16
N GLU A 183 17.68 -14.22 8.26
CA GLU A 183 17.62 -15.11 9.40
C GLU A 183 18.26 -14.47 10.64
N ALA A 184 17.99 -15.01 11.82
CA ALA A 184 18.50 -14.47 13.09
C ALA A 184 20.04 -14.41 13.16
N ASN A 185 20.75 -15.20 12.35
CA ASN A 185 22.22 -15.15 12.22
C ASN A 185 22.71 -14.03 11.28
N GLY A 186 21.79 -13.25 10.67
CA GLY A 186 22.11 -12.17 9.75
C GLY A 186 22.26 -12.57 8.29
N GLU A 187 22.10 -13.85 7.94
CA GLU A 187 22.16 -14.33 6.56
C GLU A 187 20.85 -14.12 5.83
N TRP A 188 20.89 -13.68 4.57
CA TRP A 188 19.71 -13.60 3.72
C TRP A 188 19.29 -14.98 3.23
N ALA A 189 18.00 -15.27 3.28
CA ALA A 189 17.41 -16.52 2.83
C ALA A 189 16.50 -16.32 1.64
N ASN A 190 16.39 -17.33 0.77
CA ASN A 190 15.51 -17.31 -0.38
C ASN A 190 14.03 -17.28 0.02
N PRO A 191 13.27 -16.20 -0.20
CA PRO A 191 11.88 -16.13 0.20
C PRO A 191 10.94 -16.96 -0.70
N TYR A 192 11.34 -17.26 -1.93
CA TYR A 192 10.45 -17.81 -2.95
C TYR A 192 9.71 -19.09 -2.56
N PRO A 193 10.34 -20.12 -1.96
CA PRO A 193 9.62 -21.34 -1.56
C PRO A 193 8.48 -21.05 -0.58
N LEU A 194 8.71 -20.14 0.37
CA LEU A 194 7.71 -19.70 1.33
C LEU A 194 6.60 -18.90 0.64
N MET A 195 6.95 -17.90 -0.15
CA MET A 195 5.97 -17.08 -0.89
C MET A 195 5.08 -17.94 -1.78
N LYS A 196 5.65 -18.91 -2.48
CA LYS A 196 4.89 -19.87 -3.30
C LYS A 196 3.90 -20.69 -2.48
N ARG A 197 4.29 -21.14 -1.29
CA ARG A 197 3.41 -21.88 -0.37
C ARG A 197 2.27 -20.99 0.12
N LEU A 198 2.57 -19.78 0.61
CA LEU A 198 1.59 -18.82 1.12
C LEU A 198 0.60 -18.38 0.04
N TYR A 199 1.08 -18.11 -1.17
CA TYR A 199 0.22 -17.75 -2.31
C TYR A 199 -0.78 -18.86 -2.64
N ARG A 200 -0.35 -20.13 -2.63
CA ARG A 200 -1.27 -21.26 -2.85
C ARG A 200 -2.32 -21.36 -1.75
N ASN A 201 -1.97 -21.12 -0.52
CA ASN A 201 -2.89 -21.14 0.62
C ASN A 201 -3.91 -20.00 0.55
N ALA A 202 -3.49 -18.81 0.15
CA ALA A 202 -4.37 -17.64 -0.01
C ALA A 202 -5.38 -17.80 -1.17
N ARG A 203 -5.21 -18.79 -2.03
CA ARG A 203 -6.13 -19.08 -3.18
C ARG A 203 -7.19 -20.13 -2.88
N ARG A 204 -7.13 -20.77 -1.72
CA ARG A 204 -8.12 -21.75 -1.25
C ARG A 204 -9.22 -21.11 -0.45
#